data_8aa23e2839433cc2bc4c96c5b8b88f4b
#
_entry.id   8aa23e2839433cc2bc4c96c5b8b88f4b
#
_cell.length_a   1.000
_cell.length_b   1.000
_cell.length_c   1.000
_cell.angle_alpha   90.00
_cell.angle_beta   90.00
_cell.angle_gamma   90.00
#
_symmetry.space_group_name_H-M   'P 1'
#
loop_
_entity.id
_entity.type
_entity.pdbx_description
1 polymer ?
#
loop_
_entity_poly.entity_id
_entity_poly.type
_entity_poly.pdbx_seq_one_letter_code
_entity_poly.pdbx_strand_id
1 'polypeptide(L)'
;LPFKMNAEKDLSFLRNGIFDMLSSRLSDPGKVQVLSRTEVEKAVAEETGSSEAGPAKTGPIDEAVARKIGGKLNADYVLYGSLTMFGNSLSIDAKMLDVAGTQPPVTVFSQSSDMSGVIPEIDQFASEINTKVFDRQAQAAAPTAVPAAPRTGTQPDSRAHPEKLLQGGAIVGGDAQVSPFIVRKEQLLQSASFWKSPNYNYYITGVAVGDVDGDGQMETVIVSPEDIYIYRFQNDRFVQIQRLKKIEDRYNIAVDVADINGNGQAEIFITALNRYKNAVHSYVEEYDGTDYAVIAKDEPWFFRVTDTPVRGEVLLGQQSRLWKPYGGDIFEMQWDGSAYVPQSEIKTPPGINVLGVALGDVLNDGAETLVAFNRSSNIEVITPVGERLWKGSDKYGGSVQYYSGEKDDKGQQENPIYLPMRILVRHRPQDTGKSQVIAVNNHEVMNMRWNRRDFTEGKIEALSWEAVSLDTDWSTRKMTRFISDIQIADIDNDGSDELLASLIIKAGKIILTSAKSTLIAYELEAAPDGSDASSQ
;
A
#
# COMPACT_ATOMS: atom_id res chain seq x y z
N LEU A 1 14.38 -8.32 27.91
CA LEU A 1 14.43 -9.67 28.47
C LEU A 1 13.24 -10.50 27.99
N PRO A 2 13.30 -11.86 28.06
CA PRO A 2 12.16 -12.70 27.72
C PRO A 2 10.95 -12.43 28.60
N PHE A 3 9.77 -12.26 27.98
CA PHE A 3 8.52 -12.05 28.70
C PHE A 3 8.05 -13.34 29.41
N LYS A 4 7.52 -13.20 30.62
CA LYS A 4 6.88 -14.31 31.33
C LYS A 4 5.57 -14.65 30.62
N MET A 5 5.35 -15.91 30.28
CA MET A 5 4.12 -16.38 29.68
C MET A 5 3.14 -16.88 30.74
N ASN A 6 1.93 -16.33 30.78
CA ASN A 6 0.82 -16.78 31.60
C ASN A 6 -0.30 -17.24 30.65
N ALA A 7 -0.25 -18.50 30.21
CA ALA A 7 -1.23 -19.08 29.29
C ALA A 7 -1.43 -20.57 29.60
N GLU A 8 -2.63 -21.09 29.32
CA GLU A 8 -2.96 -22.52 29.45
C GLU A 8 -2.34 -23.38 28.35
N LYS A 9 -2.00 -22.76 27.20
CA LYS A 9 -1.38 -23.43 26.04
C LYS A 9 0.07 -23.00 25.88
N ASP A 10 0.90 -23.87 25.31
CA ASP A 10 2.25 -23.50 24.93
C ASP A 10 2.25 -22.47 23.79
N LEU A 11 2.69 -21.26 24.11
CA LEU A 11 2.78 -20.12 23.19
C LEU A 11 4.24 -19.62 23.12
N SER A 12 5.21 -20.49 23.24
CA SER A 12 6.64 -20.15 23.17
C SER A 12 7.02 -19.44 21.87
N PHE A 13 6.36 -19.78 20.75
CA PHE A 13 6.54 -19.10 19.45
C PHE A 13 6.14 -17.62 19.54
N LEU A 14 5.07 -17.29 20.28
CA LEU A 14 4.59 -15.92 20.43
C LEU A 14 5.57 -15.08 21.24
N ARG A 15 6.13 -15.63 22.32
CA ARG A 15 7.18 -14.99 23.12
C ARG A 15 8.39 -14.63 22.26
N ASN A 16 8.83 -15.55 21.41
CA ASN A 16 9.95 -15.35 20.52
C ASN A 16 9.65 -14.28 19.45
N GLY A 17 8.48 -14.36 18.82
CA GLY A 17 8.05 -13.37 17.84
C GLY A 17 7.90 -11.95 18.43
N ILE A 18 7.38 -11.82 19.65
CA ILE A 18 7.27 -10.51 20.34
C ILE A 18 8.66 -9.96 20.66
N PHE A 19 9.60 -10.79 21.11
CA PHE A 19 10.97 -10.34 21.34
C PHE A 19 11.59 -9.78 20.04
N ASP A 20 11.50 -10.51 18.95
CA ASP A 20 12.06 -10.12 17.66
C ASP A 20 11.38 -8.84 17.12
N MET A 21 10.06 -8.75 17.24
CA MET A 21 9.30 -7.56 16.83
C MET A 21 9.67 -6.32 17.67
N LEU A 22 9.73 -6.44 18.99
CA LEU A 22 10.12 -5.32 19.86
C LEU A 22 11.58 -4.90 19.62
N SER A 23 12.48 -5.86 19.42
CA SER A 23 13.88 -5.56 19.09
C SER A 23 14.01 -4.74 17.82
N SER A 24 13.25 -5.11 16.78
CA SER A 24 13.24 -4.38 15.50
C SER A 24 12.63 -2.98 15.63
N ARG A 25 11.56 -2.81 16.43
CA ARG A 25 10.82 -1.55 16.57
C ARG A 25 11.44 -0.55 17.53
N LEU A 26 12.18 -1.04 18.51
CA LEU A 26 12.91 -0.21 19.47
C LEU A 26 14.30 0.17 18.97
N SER A 27 14.85 -0.54 17.98
CA SER A 27 16.13 -0.23 17.38
C SER A 27 16.03 1.05 16.54
N ASP A 28 16.82 2.06 16.88
CA ASP A 28 16.93 3.31 16.12
C ASP A 28 18.43 3.56 15.82
N PRO A 29 18.86 3.50 14.55
CA PRO A 29 20.25 3.69 14.18
C PRO A 29 20.80 5.03 14.70
N GLY A 30 21.84 4.96 15.52
CA GLY A 30 22.49 6.12 16.14
C GLY A 30 21.87 6.62 17.45
N LYS A 31 20.73 6.06 17.89
CA LYS A 31 20.10 6.42 19.18
C LYS A 31 19.90 5.23 20.11
N VAL A 32 19.39 4.11 19.58
CA VAL A 32 19.08 2.92 20.38
C VAL A 32 19.65 1.68 19.70
N GLN A 33 20.59 1.04 20.34
CA GLN A 33 21.13 -0.25 19.95
C GLN A 33 20.52 -1.35 20.81
N VAL A 34 19.82 -2.29 20.18
CA VAL A 34 19.25 -3.45 20.87
C VAL A 34 20.25 -4.60 20.86
N LEU A 35 20.49 -5.20 22.03
CA LEU A 35 21.39 -6.36 22.16
C LEU A 35 20.79 -7.61 21.50
N SER A 36 21.66 -8.48 20.99
CA SER A 36 21.24 -9.70 20.32
C SER A 36 20.52 -10.66 21.29
N ARG A 37 19.57 -11.40 20.76
CA ARG A 37 18.81 -12.40 21.54
C ARG A 37 19.71 -13.41 22.24
N THR A 38 20.76 -13.90 21.55
CA THR A 38 21.68 -14.90 22.10
C THR A 38 22.44 -14.39 23.30
N GLU A 39 22.89 -13.12 23.27
CA GLU A 39 23.58 -12.49 24.41
C GLU A 39 22.65 -12.31 25.60
N VAL A 40 21.41 -11.88 25.34
CA VAL A 40 20.40 -11.71 26.39
C VAL A 40 20.00 -13.05 27.02
N GLU A 41 19.72 -14.08 26.23
CA GLU A 41 19.36 -15.42 26.72
C GLU A 41 20.50 -16.05 27.55
N LYS A 42 21.75 -15.88 27.14
CA LYS A 42 22.92 -16.34 27.90
C LYS A 42 23.00 -15.66 29.27
N ALA A 43 22.87 -14.34 29.32
CA ALA A 43 22.93 -13.59 30.58
C ALA A 43 21.76 -13.94 31.52
N VAL A 44 20.57 -14.22 30.97
CA VAL A 44 19.39 -14.68 31.73
C VAL A 44 19.64 -16.09 32.30
N ALA A 45 20.18 -17.02 31.50
CA ALA A 45 20.47 -18.37 31.95
C ALA A 45 21.52 -18.40 33.10
N GLU A 46 22.56 -17.57 33.00
CA GLU A 46 23.60 -17.43 34.02
C GLU A 46 23.06 -16.86 35.34
N GLU A 47 22.12 -15.90 35.29
CA GLU A 47 21.58 -15.27 36.49
C GLU A 47 20.45 -16.11 37.15
N THR A 48 19.65 -16.84 36.34
CA THR A 48 18.52 -17.63 36.83
C THR A 48 18.86 -19.09 37.11
N GLY A 49 20.08 -19.53 36.79
CA GLY A 49 20.54 -20.91 37.03
C GLY A 49 19.86 -21.96 36.14
N SER A 50 19.24 -21.56 35.03
CA SER A 50 18.52 -22.45 34.09
C SER A 50 19.49 -23.04 33.09
N SER A 51 19.82 -24.33 33.20
CA SER A 51 20.65 -25.04 32.21
C SER A 51 19.86 -25.29 30.93
N GLU A 52 20.56 -25.27 29.78
CA GLU A 52 20.07 -25.49 28.43
C GLU A 52 19.21 -26.77 28.27
N ALA A 53 18.17 -26.66 27.40
CA ALA A 53 17.32 -27.71 26.85
C ALA A 53 16.09 -28.13 27.67
N GLY A 54 15.03 -27.33 27.54
CA GLY A 54 13.66 -27.70 27.92
C GLY A 54 12.74 -26.47 27.91
N PRO A 55 11.39 -26.60 27.87
CA PRO A 55 10.49 -25.47 28.03
C PRO A 55 10.68 -24.91 29.44
N ALA A 56 11.57 -23.93 29.54
CA ALA A 56 12.10 -23.42 30.78
C ALA A 56 11.00 -22.75 31.62
N LYS A 57 10.77 -23.26 32.81
CA LYS A 57 10.21 -22.51 33.92
C LYS A 57 11.24 -21.45 34.34
N THR A 58 11.36 -20.39 33.54
CA THR A 58 12.05 -19.18 33.97
C THR A 58 11.28 -18.62 35.12
N GLY A 59 11.90 -18.51 36.30
CA GLY A 59 11.31 -17.83 37.46
C GLY A 59 10.93 -16.40 37.08
N PRO A 60 10.08 -15.75 37.88
CA PRO A 60 9.68 -14.37 37.59
C PRO A 60 10.92 -13.48 37.58
N ILE A 61 11.17 -12.82 36.44
CA ILE A 61 12.19 -11.76 36.34
C ILE A 61 11.59 -10.54 37.06
N ASP A 62 12.03 -10.31 38.30
CA ASP A 62 11.70 -9.08 39.04
C ASP A 62 12.66 -7.93 38.67
N GLU A 63 12.40 -6.76 39.23
CA GLU A 63 13.20 -5.57 38.99
C GLU A 63 14.69 -5.75 39.36
N ALA A 64 14.95 -6.45 40.47
CA ALA A 64 16.32 -6.66 40.97
C ALA A 64 17.12 -7.57 40.04
N VAL A 65 16.49 -8.65 39.56
CA VAL A 65 17.09 -9.57 38.56
C VAL A 65 17.26 -8.87 37.22
N ALA A 66 16.27 -8.09 36.77
CA ALA A 66 16.36 -7.32 35.53
C ALA A 66 17.52 -6.32 35.58
N ARG A 67 17.70 -5.61 36.69
CA ARG A 67 18.81 -4.66 36.91
C ARG A 67 20.17 -5.33 36.88
N LYS A 68 20.31 -6.49 37.51
CA LYS A 68 21.55 -7.28 37.49
C LYS A 68 21.92 -7.75 36.08
N ILE A 69 20.93 -8.26 35.33
CA ILE A 69 21.15 -8.71 33.95
C ILE A 69 21.54 -7.50 33.08
N GLY A 70 20.86 -6.35 33.21
CA GLY A 70 21.23 -5.12 32.52
C GLY A 70 22.67 -4.68 32.83
N GLY A 71 23.08 -4.71 34.09
CA GLY A 71 24.44 -4.37 34.50
C GLY A 71 25.50 -5.32 33.92
N LYS A 72 25.23 -6.62 33.86
CA LYS A 72 26.13 -7.60 33.21
C LYS A 72 26.30 -7.35 31.72
N LEU A 73 25.23 -6.90 31.06
CA LEU A 73 25.22 -6.64 29.62
C LEU A 73 25.66 -5.21 29.25
N ASN A 74 26.03 -4.38 30.24
CA ASN A 74 26.30 -2.94 30.07
C ASN A 74 25.19 -2.22 29.31
N ALA A 75 23.94 -2.59 29.57
CA ALA A 75 22.78 -1.97 28.96
C ALA A 75 22.32 -0.76 29.78
N ASP A 76 21.95 0.33 29.12
CA ASP A 76 21.39 1.51 29.77
C ASP A 76 19.97 1.26 30.24
N TYR A 77 19.19 0.51 29.46
CA TYR A 77 17.79 0.18 29.73
C TYR A 77 17.50 -1.31 29.59
N VAL A 78 16.55 -1.78 30.40
CA VAL A 78 16.04 -3.17 30.32
C VAL A 78 14.54 -3.16 30.24
N LEU A 79 13.99 -3.77 29.19
CA LEU A 79 12.57 -4.06 29.04
C LEU A 79 12.29 -5.48 29.55
N TYR A 80 11.36 -5.63 30.49
CA TYR A 80 10.91 -6.91 31.02
C TYR A 80 9.42 -6.87 31.36
N GLY A 81 8.75 -8.02 31.39
CA GLY A 81 7.31 -8.04 31.63
C GLY A 81 6.67 -9.41 31.49
N SER A 82 5.36 -9.40 31.31
CA SER A 82 4.56 -10.61 31.15
C SER A 82 3.56 -10.51 30.01
N LEU A 83 3.26 -11.68 29.46
CA LEU A 83 2.22 -11.92 28.47
C LEU A 83 1.17 -12.80 29.13
N THR A 84 -0.04 -12.29 29.25
CA THR A 84 -1.16 -13.03 29.84
C THR A 84 -2.21 -13.29 28.78
N MET A 85 -2.55 -14.56 28.57
CA MET A 85 -3.62 -14.95 27.66
C MET A 85 -4.80 -15.50 28.44
N PHE A 86 -5.97 -14.92 28.20
CA PHE A 86 -7.22 -15.37 28.77
C PHE A 86 -8.25 -15.61 27.65
N GLY A 87 -8.54 -16.88 27.36
CA GLY A 87 -9.33 -17.23 26.18
C GLY A 87 -8.63 -16.82 24.88
N ASN A 88 -9.23 -15.92 24.12
CA ASN A 88 -8.66 -15.35 22.90
C ASN A 88 -8.03 -13.96 23.10
N SER A 89 -8.14 -13.39 24.30
CA SER A 89 -7.60 -12.06 24.63
C SER A 89 -6.17 -12.16 25.14
N LEU A 90 -5.32 -11.22 24.71
CA LEU A 90 -3.92 -11.12 25.13
C LEU A 90 -3.69 -9.78 25.83
N SER A 91 -3.01 -9.82 27.00
CA SER A 91 -2.48 -8.63 27.67
C SER A 91 -0.96 -8.68 27.68
N ILE A 92 -0.34 -7.56 27.33
CA ILE A 92 1.10 -7.33 27.42
C ILE A 92 1.32 -6.29 28.52
N ASP A 93 1.99 -6.68 29.59
CA ASP A 93 2.35 -5.79 30.68
C ASP A 93 3.87 -5.76 30.80
N ALA A 94 4.49 -4.61 30.62
CA ALA A 94 5.94 -4.50 30.70
C ALA A 94 6.41 -3.22 31.39
N LYS A 95 7.66 -3.28 31.84
CA LYS A 95 8.38 -2.17 32.46
C LYS A 95 9.70 -1.94 31.74
N MET A 96 9.97 -0.70 31.40
CA MET A 96 11.29 -0.23 30.99
C MET A 96 12.04 0.32 32.20
N LEU A 97 13.14 -0.31 32.52
CA LEU A 97 13.97 -0.01 33.68
C LEU A 97 15.24 0.72 33.24
N ASP A 98 15.52 1.88 33.84
CA ASP A 98 16.84 2.51 33.80
C ASP A 98 17.79 1.72 34.72
N VAL A 99 18.84 1.13 34.16
CA VAL A 99 19.78 0.26 34.89
C VAL A 99 20.59 1.08 35.92
N ALA A 100 20.91 2.32 35.59
CA ALA A 100 21.63 3.23 36.48
C ALA A 100 20.76 3.70 37.67
N GLY A 101 19.44 3.54 37.58
CA GLY A 101 18.51 3.92 38.65
C GLY A 101 18.28 5.40 38.79
N THR A 102 18.63 6.19 37.78
CA THR A 102 18.46 7.66 37.80
C THR A 102 17.01 8.06 37.59
N GLN A 103 16.20 7.17 36.97
CA GLN A 103 14.79 7.40 36.71
C GLN A 103 13.91 6.23 37.19
N PRO A 104 12.66 6.51 37.61
CA PRO A 104 11.73 5.45 37.97
C PRO A 104 11.35 4.61 36.74
N PRO A 105 11.05 3.31 36.93
CA PRO A 105 10.63 2.45 35.84
C PRO A 105 9.37 2.97 35.13
N VAL A 106 9.37 2.96 33.81
CA VAL A 106 8.21 3.32 32.98
C VAL A 106 7.40 2.08 32.72
N THR A 107 6.13 2.07 33.15
CA THR A 107 5.20 0.96 32.88
C THR A 107 4.41 1.26 31.62
N VAL A 108 4.32 0.25 30.75
CA VAL A 108 3.52 0.27 29.53
C VAL A 108 2.69 -1.01 29.48
N PHE A 109 1.44 -0.90 29.11
CA PHE A 109 0.55 -2.04 28.95
C PHE A 109 -0.23 -1.92 27.64
N SER A 110 -0.60 -3.06 27.06
CA SER A 110 -1.43 -3.13 25.88
C SER A 110 -2.33 -4.38 25.94
N GLN A 111 -3.53 -4.30 25.39
CA GLN A 111 -4.49 -5.39 25.39
C GLN A 111 -5.12 -5.58 24.02
N SER A 112 -5.14 -6.84 23.57
CA SER A 112 -5.83 -7.25 22.36
C SER A 112 -6.98 -8.19 22.69
N SER A 113 -8.13 -8.01 22.08
CA SER A 113 -9.29 -8.88 22.22
C SER A 113 -9.16 -10.21 21.48
N ASP A 114 -8.18 -10.31 20.55
CA ASP A 114 -7.90 -11.51 19.78
C ASP A 114 -6.43 -11.56 19.31
N MET A 115 -6.00 -12.71 18.79
CA MET A 115 -4.63 -12.91 18.29
C MET A 115 -4.30 -12.08 17.07
N SER A 116 -5.28 -11.56 16.33
CA SER A 116 -5.05 -10.71 15.15
C SER A 116 -4.68 -9.27 15.51
N GLY A 117 -5.03 -8.83 16.71
CA GLY A 117 -4.68 -7.52 17.25
C GLY A 117 -3.30 -7.43 17.89
N VAL A 118 -2.58 -8.55 18.07
CA VAL A 118 -1.30 -8.57 18.81
C VAL A 118 -0.23 -7.72 18.13
N ILE A 119 -0.13 -7.75 16.81
CA ILE A 119 0.92 -7.00 16.07
C ILE A 119 0.70 -5.49 16.15
N PRO A 120 -0.50 -4.95 15.87
CA PRO A 120 -0.80 -3.53 16.09
C PRO A 120 -0.55 -3.06 17.54
N GLU A 121 -0.88 -3.91 18.50
CA GLU A 121 -0.67 -3.59 19.91
C GLU A 121 0.82 -3.53 20.29
N ILE A 122 1.66 -4.39 19.67
CA ILE A 122 3.11 -4.32 19.83
C ILE A 122 3.69 -3.06 19.18
N ASP A 123 3.15 -2.62 18.03
CA ASP A 123 3.54 -1.36 17.38
C ASP A 123 3.22 -0.15 18.27
N GLN A 124 2.00 -0.11 18.80
CA GLN A 124 1.59 0.94 19.72
C GLN A 124 2.44 0.93 20.99
N PHE A 125 2.69 -0.26 21.53
CA PHE A 125 3.51 -0.47 22.72
C PHE A 125 4.95 0.03 22.52
N ALA A 126 5.60 -0.31 21.38
CA ALA A 126 6.94 0.17 21.04
C ALA A 126 6.97 1.69 20.87
N SER A 127 5.96 2.27 20.22
CA SER A 127 5.83 3.72 20.05
C SER A 127 5.69 4.44 21.40
N GLU A 128 4.93 3.86 22.32
CA GLU A 128 4.75 4.42 23.66
C GLU A 128 6.04 4.39 24.49
N ILE A 129 6.83 3.32 24.37
CA ILE A 129 8.17 3.24 24.99
C ILE A 129 9.09 4.30 24.39
N ASN A 130 9.17 4.42 23.07
CA ASN A 130 10.01 5.40 22.39
C ASN A 130 9.68 6.82 22.88
N THR A 131 8.41 7.18 22.93
CA THR A 131 7.97 8.51 23.40
C THR A 131 8.24 8.74 24.88
N LYS A 132 7.92 7.78 25.75
CA LYS A 132 8.04 7.95 27.20
C LYS A 132 9.47 7.87 27.73
N VAL A 133 10.35 7.10 27.06
CA VAL A 133 11.70 6.82 27.54
C VAL A 133 12.74 7.63 26.79
N PHE A 134 12.73 7.56 25.44
CA PHE A 134 13.81 8.12 24.65
C PHE A 134 13.65 9.62 24.34
N ASP A 135 12.41 10.12 24.21
CA ASP A 135 12.18 11.58 24.04
C ASP A 135 12.50 12.39 25.30
N ARG A 136 12.42 11.78 26.48
CA ARG A 136 12.83 12.41 27.74
C ARG A 136 14.35 12.63 27.86
N GLN A 137 15.16 11.78 27.23
CA GLN A 137 16.62 11.97 27.22
C GLN A 137 17.04 13.16 26.35
N ALA A 138 16.33 13.43 25.25
CA ALA A 138 16.60 14.62 24.44
C ALA A 138 16.35 15.93 25.19
N GLN A 139 15.44 15.95 26.15
CA GLN A 139 15.15 17.12 27.00
C GLN A 139 16.14 17.30 28.18
N ALA A 140 16.74 16.22 28.66
CA ALA A 140 17.69 16.28 29.79
C ALA A 140 19.10 16.71 29.37
N ALA A 141 19.45 16.62 28.10
CA ALA A 141 20.78 16.97 27.54
C ALA A 141 20.89 18.39 26.96
N ALA A 142 19.83 19.23 27.05
CA ALA A 142 19.87 20.60 26.53
C ALA A 142 20.35 21.59 27.59
N PRO A 143 21.37 22.42 27.31
CA PRO A 143 21.82 23.47 28.25
C PRO A 143 20.79 24.61 28.30
N THR A 144 20.62 25.15 29.48
CA THR A 144 19.78 26.28 29.85
C THR A 144 19.73 27.40 28.81
N ALA A 145 18.56 27.68 28.27
CA ALA A 145 18.30 28.80 27.38
C ALA A 145 16.96 29.51 27.69
N VAL A 146 17.07 30.80 27.79
CA VAL A 146 16.16 31.95 27.58
C VAL A 146 14.64 31.68 27.43
N PRO A 147 13.77 32.44 28.12
CA PRO A 147 12.33 32.18 28.13
C PRO A 147 11.66 32.57 26.83
N ALA A 148 10.96 31.62 26.25
CA ALA A 148 10.13 31.81 25.06
C ALA A 148 8.67 32.10 25.45
N ALA A 149 8.04 32.97 24.67
CA ALA A 149 6.67 33.46 24.81
C ALA A 149 5.59 32.33 24.66
N PRO A 150 4.39 32.51 25.19
CA PRO A 150 3.38 31.46 25.25
C PRO A 150 2.83 31.12 23.86
N ARG A 151 2.92 29.85 23.49
CA ARG A 151 2.29 29.28 22.31
C ARG A 151 0.86 28.83 22.65
N THR A 152 -0.11 29.63 22.28
CA THR A 152 -1.51 29.21 22.17
C THR A 152 -1.72 28.61 20.78
N GLY A 153 -1.82 27.31 20.68
CA GLY A 153 -2.19 26.59 19.47
C GLY A 153 -2.54 25.16 19.82
N THR A 154 -3.83 24.89 19.96
CA THR A 154 -4.39 23.54 20.06
C THR A 154 -4.06 22.80 18.77
N GLN A 155 -3.27 21.73 18.86
CA GLN A 155 -3.08 20.80 17.75
C GLN A 155 -4.42 20.16 17.38
N PRO A 156 -4.84 20.18 16.11
CA PRO A 156 -6.06 19.52 15.69
C PRO A 156 -5.90 18.00 15.82
N ASP A 157 -6.94 17.33 16.26
CA ASP A 157 -6.98 15.88 16.36
C ASP A 157 -7.02 15.26 14.95
N SER A 158 -5.84 14.86 14.47
CA SER A 158 -5.62 14.27 13.13
C SER A 158 -6.35 12.93 12.91
N ARG A 159 -6.91 12.32 13.97
CA ARG A 159 -7.67 11.08 13.88
C ARG A 159 -9.13 11.30 13.50
N ALA A 160 -9.68 12.44 13.88
CA ALA A 160 -11.06 12.83 13.57
C ALA A 160 -11.20 13.54 12.21
N HIS A 161 -10.11 14.13 11.73
CA HIS A 161 -10.12 14.97 10.52
C HIS A 161 -8.83 14.77 9.71
N PRO A 162 -8.69 13.65 8.98
CA PRO A 162 -7.51 13.39 8.14
C PRO A 162 -7.32 14.45 7.05
N GLU A 163 -8.39 15.11 6.61
CA GLU A 163 -8.35 16.23 5.66
C GLU A 163 -7.56 17.45 6.17
N LYS A 164 -7.41 17.60 7.49
CA LYS A 164 -6.60 18.67 8.07
C LYS A 164 -5.10 18.44 7.96
N LEU A 165 -4.67 17.25 7.54
CA LEU A 165 -3.25 16.97 7.27
C LEU A 165 -2.80 17.66 5.99
N LEU A 166 -3.71 17.92 5.03
CA LEU A 166 -3.42 18.73 3.84
C LEU A 166 -3.40 20.24 4.16
N GLN A 167 -4.24 20.72 5.09
CA GLN A 167 -4.20 22.11 5.58
C GLN A 167 -2.97 22.42 6.45
N GLY A 168 -2.31 21.39 6.96
CA GLY A 168 -1.09 21.52 7.76
C GLY A 168 0.17 21.79 6.95
N GLY A 169 0.07 22.17 5.69
CA GLY A 169 1.18 22.64 4.84
C GLY A 169 1.97 23.83 5.41
N ALA A 170 1.60 24.34 6.55
CA ALA A 170 2.41 25.23 7.35
C ALA A 170 3.18 24.46 8.44
N ILE A 171 3.95 23.46 8.08
CA ILE A 171 5.17 23.15 8.83
C ILE A 171 6.21 24.15 8.36
N VAL A 172 6.31 25.21 9.13
CA VAL A 172 7.29 26.29 8.99
C VAL A 172 8.67 25.67 8.85
N GLY A 173 9.28 25.86 7.70
CA GLY A 173 10.71 25.75 7.52
C GLY A 173 11.16 24.66 6.55
N GLY A 174 11.35 25.04 5.31
CA GLY A 174 12.37 24.47 4.45
C GLY A 174 11.93 23.33 3.53
N ASP A 175 12.09 23.59 2.27
CA ASP A 175 12.18 22.68 1.13
C ASP A 175 11.07 21.63 1.00
N ALA A 176 10.24 21.84 0.02
CA ALA A 176 9.26 20.88 -0.48
C ALA A 176 9.93 19.52 -0.69
N GLN A 177 9.55 18.50 0.07
CA GLN A 177 10.25 17.22 0.11
C GLN A 177 9.29 16.05 -0.10
N VAL A 178 9.77 15.09 -0.89
CA VAL A 178 9.15 13.79 -1.17
C VAL A 178 8.76 13.06 0.12
N SER A 179 7.62 12.37 0.13
CA SER A 179 7.09 11.66 1.30
C SER A 179 8.12 10.77 2.02
N PRO A 180 8.24 10.82 3.37
CA PRO A 180 9.17 9.98 4.13
C PRO A 180 8.81 8.50 4.08
N PHE A 181 7.68 8.16 3.49
CA PHE A 181 7.26 6.77 3.23
C PHE A 181 7.84 6.21 1.93
N ILE A 182 8.53 7.08 1.13
CA ILE A 182 9.29 6.68 -0.06
C ILE A 182 10.76 6.58 0.33
N VAL A 183 11.35 5.38 0.20
CA VAL A 183 12.75 5.11 0.54
C VAL A 183 13.56 5.04 -0.74
N ARG A 184 14.43 6.03 -0.98
CA ARG A 184 15.41 6.04 -2.08
C ARG A 184 16.71 5.38 -1.65
N LYS A 185 17.41 4.75 -2.60
CA LYS A 185 18.66 4.00 -2.37
C LYS A 185 19.80 4.86 -1.78
N GLU A 186 19.75 6.17 -1.93
CA GLU A 186 20.85 7.10 -1.58
C GLU A 186 20.53 8.22 -0.59
N GLN A 187 19.28 8.41 -0.16
CA GLN A 187 18.93 9.46 0.80
C GLN A 187 17.79 9.07 1.73
N LEU A 188 18.07 9.08 3.02
CA LEU A 188 17.06 9.13 4.07
C LEU A 188 16.48 10.54 4.12
N LEU A 189 15.37 10.77 3.44
CA LEU A 189 14.69 12.07 3.44
C LEU A 189 13.77 12.20 4.64
N GLN A 190 13.87 13.33 5.31
CA GLN A 190 13.06 13.71 6.48
C GLN A 190 11.76 14.36 5.99
N SER A 191 10.65 13.89 6.54
CA SER A 191 9.26 14.39 6.53
C SER A 191 8.69 14.93 5.22
N ALA A 192 7.77 14.20 4.66
CA ALA A 192 6.83 14.72 3.70
C ALA A 192 5.41 14.24 4.01
N SER A 193 4.44 14.98 3.52
CA SER A 193 3.04 14.75 3.75
C SER A 193 2.55 13.49 3.02
N PHE A 194 1.70 12.75 3.67
CA PHE A 194 0.83 11.78 3.01
C PHE A 194 -0.59 12.05 3.46
N TRP A 195 -1.50 11.86 2.55
CA TRP A 195 -2.91 11.93 2.87
C TRP A 195 -3.49 10.53 3.02
N LYS A 196 -4.49 10.39 3.89
CA LYS A 196 -5.24 9.15 4.06
C LYS A 196 -6.73 9.43 4.22
N SER A 197 -7.55 8.74 3.43
CA SER A 197 -9.00 8.82 3.53
C SER A 197 -9.54 8.22 4.82
N PRO A 198 -10.79 8.53 5.20
CA PRO A 198 -11.57 7.72 6.14
C PRO A 198 -11.64 6.26 5.68
N ASN A 199 -11.96 5.36 6.61
CA ASN A 199 -12.18 3.96 6.25
C ASN A 199 -13.56 3.80 5.59
N TYR A 200 -13.58 3.22 4.41
CA TYR A 200 -14.80 2.82 3.70
C TYR A 200 -15.25 1.42 4.16
N ASN A 201 -16.57 1.21 4.20
CA ASN A 201 -17.16 -0.08 4.58
C ASN A 201 -17.44 -0.99 3.37
N TYR A 202 -16.62 -0.87 2.32
CA TYR A 202 -16.67 -1.72 1.13
C TYR A 202 -15.25 -2.09 0.66
N TYR A 203 -15.18 -3.06 -0.22
CA TYR A 203 -13.93 -3.51 -0.85
C TYR A 203 -13.68 -2.65 -2.09
N ILE A 204 -12.54 -1.96 -2.16
CA ILE A 204 -12.13 -1.21 -3.35
C ILE A 204 -11.45 -2.19 -4.32
N THR A 205 -12.02 -2.33 -5.53
CA THR A 205 -11.48 -3.17 -6.60
C THR A 205 -10.63 -2.38 -7.59
N GLY A 206 -10.84 -1.07 -7.69
CA GLY A 206 -10.07 -0.18 -8.57
C GLY A 206 -10.23 1.28 -8.20
N VAL A 207 -9.27 2.08 -8.60
CA VAL A 207 -9.27 3.55 -8.51
C VAL A 207 -8.76 4.15 -9.80
N ALA A 208 -9.33 5.28 -10.21
CA ALA A 208 -8.84 6.09 -11.32
C ALA A 208 -9.05 7.58 -10.99
N VAL A 209 -8.27 8.44 -11.62
CA VAL A 209 -8.35 9.90 -11.43
C VAL A 209 -8.43 10.55 -12.79
N GLY A 210 -9.28 11.54 -12.94
CA GLY A 210 -9.45 12.34 -14.14
C GLY A 210 -10.61 13.31 -14.01
N ASP A 211 -10.69 14.31 -14.89
CA ASP A 211 -11.78 15.27 -14.98
C ASP A 211 -13.01 14.61 -15.63
N VAL A 212 -13.85 13.97 -14.82
CA VAL A 212 -15.00 13.18 -15.31
C VAL A 212 -16.30 13.99 -15.45
N ASP A 213 -16.33 15.26 -15.05
CA ASP A 213 -17.48 16.13 -15.26
C ASP A 213 -17.16 17.38 -16.13
N GLY A 214 -15.90 17.50 -16.62
CA GLY A 214 -15.49 18.51 -17.60
C GLY A 214 -15.34 19.91 -17.01
N ASP A 215 -15.17 20.05 -15.71
CA ASP A 215 -15.06 21.35 -15.05
C ASP A 215 -13.61 21.81 -14.85
N GLY A 216 -12.63 20.99 -15.26
CA GLY A 216 -11.19 21.26 -15.17
C GLY A 216 -10.57 20.86 -13.83
N GLN A 217 -11.31 20.19 -12.94
CA GLN A 217 -10.79 19.62 -11.71
C GLN A 217 -10.80 18.11 -11.78
N MET A 218 -9.82 17.49 -11.12
CA MET A 218 -9.71 16.04 -11.11
C MET A 218 -10.62 15.41 -10.06
N GLU A 219 -11.33 14.37 -10.46
CA GLU A 219 -12.08 13.49 -9.58
C GLU A 219 -11.35 12.17 -9.39
N THR A 220 -11.59 11.59 -8.22
CA THR A 220 -11.21 10.20 -7.93
C THR A 220 -12.42 9.30 -8.07
N VAL A 221 -12.39 8.41 -9.06
CA VAL A 221 -13.38 7.37 -9.27
C VAL A 221 -12.97 6.12 -8.51
N ILE A 222 -13.81 5.66 -7.59
CA ILE A 222 -13.59 4.47 -6.77
C ILE A 222 -14.61 3.42 -7.16
N VAL A 223 -14.17 2.22 -7.54
CA VAL A 223 -15.08 1.10 -7.79
C VAL A 223 -14.97 0.04 -6.71
N SER A 224 -16.12 -0.45 -6.30
CA SER A 224 -16.30 -1.66 -5.53
C SER A 224 -16.86 -2.77 -6.42
N PRO A 225 -16.98 -4.02 -5.97
CA PRO A 225 -17.56 -5.08 -6.79
C PRO A 225 -18.93 -4.75 -7.39
N GLU A 226 -19.70 -3.86 -6.73
CA GLU A 226 -21.08 -3.57 -7.13
C GLU A 226 -21.37 -2.09 -7.37
N ASP A 227 -20.59 -1.19 -6.82
CA ASP A 227 -20.86 0.25 -6.80
C ASP A 227 -19.70 1.05 -7.35
N ILE A 228 -20.01 2.25 -7.86
CA ILE A 228 -19.05 3.26 -8.31
C ILE A 228 -19.33 4.54 -7.53
N TYR A 229 -18.28 5.15 -7.02
CA TYR A 229 -18.31 6.39 -6.27
C TYR A 229 -17.36 7.39 -6.90
N ILE A 230 -17.78 8.64 -7.01
CA ILE A 230 -16.96 9.76 -7.49
C ILE A 230 -16.71 10.69 -6.32
N TYR A 231 -15.44 10.98 -6.08
CA TYR A 231 -14.96 11.85 -5.02
C TYR A 231 -14.14 12.98 -5.63
N ARG A 232 -14.07 14.11 -4.92
CA ARG A 232 -13.24 15.26 -5.27
C ARG A 232 -12.72 15.93 -4.01
N PHE A 233 -11.56 16.55 -4.10
CA PHE A 233 -11.14 17.52 -3.09
C PHE A 233 -11.88 18.83 -3.27
N GLN A 234 -12.60 19.25 -2.23
CA GLN A 234 -13.32 20.53 -2.16
C GLN A 234 -12.99 21.19 -0.83
N ASN A 235 -12.37 22.38 -0.88
CA ASN A 235 -11.93 23.11 0.33
C ASN A 235 -11.12 22.20 1.27
N ASP A 236 -10.12 21.54 0.74
CA ASP A 236 -9.21 20.59 1.41
C ASP A 236 -9.92 19.38 2.05
N ARG A 237 -11.08 19.01 1.55
CA ARG A 237 -11.84 17.85 1.99
C ARG A 237 -12.11 16.92 0.82
N PHE A 238 -11.82 15.65 1.02
CA PHE A 238 -12.18 14.59 0.08
C PHE A 238 -13.64 14.21 0.26
N VAL A 239 -14.50 14.70 -0.65
CA VAL A 239 -15.95 14.64 -0.55
C VAL A 239 -16.51 13.74 -1.63
N GLN A 240 -17.43 12.86 -1.28
CA GLN A 240 -18.20 12.12 -2.28
C GLN A 240 -19.17 13.08 -2.96
N ILE A 241 -18.99 13.29 -4.26
CA ILE A 241 -19.88 14.15 -5.07
C ILE A 241 -20.98 13.35 -5.74
N GLN A 242 -20.70 12.09 -6.14
CA GLN A 242 -21.68 11.27 -6.84
C GLN A 242 -21.53 9.78 -6.46
N ARG A 243 -22.62 9.03 -6.58
CA ARG A 243 -22.64 7.57 -6.63
C ARG A 243 -23.43 7.16 -7.85
N LEU A 244 -22.79 6.44 -8.76
CA LEU A 244 -23.41 6.04 -10.02
C LEU A 244 -24.41 4.92 -9.81
N LYS A 245 -25.36 4.80 -10.74
CA LYS A 245 -26.39 3.77 -10.67
C LYS A 245 -25.78 2.40 -10.91
N LYS A 246 -26.07 1.49 -10.01
CA LYS A 246 -25.63 0.10 -10.13
C LYS A 246 -26.19 -0.55 -11.41
N ILE A 247 -25.32 -1.23 -12.17
CA ILE A 247 -25.72 -2.14 -13.24
C ILE A 247 -25.81 -3.55 -12.67
N GLU A 248 -27.00 -4.15 -12.78
CA GLU A 248 -27.25 -5.49 -12.24
C GLU A 248 -26.39 -6.56 -12.96
N ASP A 249 -26.12 -7.64 -12.26
CA ASP A 249 -25.33 -8.80 -12.73
C ASP A 249 -23.88 -8.45 -13.17
N ARG A 250 -23.30 -7.38 -12.60
CA ARG A 250 -21.91 -6.98 -12.82
C ARG A 250 -21.08 -7.13 -11.54
N TYR A 251 -19.83 -7.53 -11.75
CA TYR A 251 -18.78 -7.56 -10.73
C TYR A 251 -17.61 -6.71 -11.24
N ASN A 252 -17.52 -5.47 -10.77
CA ASN A 252 -16.50 -4.53 -11.19
C ASN A 252 -15.13 -4.97 -10.65
N ILE A 253 -14.10 -5.00 -11.50
CA ILE A 253 -12.76 -5.47 -11.15
C ILE A 253 -11.67 -4.43 -11.37
N ALA A 254 -11.88 -3.45 -12.24
CA ALA A 254 -10.95 -2.35 -12.50
C ALA A 254 -11.71 -1.15 -13.05
N VAL A 255 -11.10 0.03 -12.99
CA VAL A 255 -11.60 1.28 -13.57
C VAL A 255 -10.42 2.06 -14.16
N ASP A 256 -10.65 2.73 -15.28
CA ASP A 256 -9.78 3.70 -15.91
C ASP A 256 -10.61 4.92 -16.35
N VAL A 257 -9.98 6.08 -16.47
CA VAL A 257 -10.60 7.34 -16.91
C VAL A 257 -9.73 7.95 -18.00
N ALA A 258 -10.32 8.34 -19.13
CA ALA A 258 -9.66 9.04 -20.24
C ALA A 258 -10.68 9.57 -21.22
N ASP A 259 -10.36 10.67 -21.96
CA ASP A 259 -11.14 11.14 -23.12
C ASP A 259 -10.67 10.43 -24.39
N ILE A 260 -11.20 9.24 -24.64
CA ILE A 260 -10.83 8.40 -25.80
C ILE A 260 -11.67 8.73 -27.04
N ASN A 261 -12.89 9.21 -26.85
CA ASN A 261 -13.74 9.59 -27.96
C ASN A 261 -13.43 10.98 -28.50
N GLY A 262 -12.60 11.78 -27.80
CA GLY A 262 -12.09 13.09 -28.22
C GLY A 262 -13.15 14.21 -28.18
N ASN A 263 -14.16 14.06 -27.35
CA ASN A 263 -15.23 15.07 -27.24
C ASN A 263 -14.95 16.13 -26.15
N GLY A 264 -13.84 16.00 -25.40
CA GLY A 264 -13.45 16.88 -24.30
C GLY A 264 -14.04 16.50 -22.94
N GLN A 265 -14.69 15.34 -22.86
CA GLN A 265 -15.29 14.79 -21.64
C GLN A 265 -14.68 13.42 -21.37
N ALA A 266 -14.04 13.22 -20.24
CA ALA A 266 -13.43 11.94 -19.96
C ALA A 266 -14.48 10.85 -19.67
N GLU A 267 -14.32 9.72 -20.33
CA GLU A 267 -15.11 8.53 -20.06
C GLU A 267 -14.59 7.75 -18.85
N ILE A 268 -15.50 7.09 -18.16
CA ILE A 268 -15.21 6.14 -17.08
C ILE A 268 -15.33 4.73 -17.66
N PHE A 269 -14.19 4.05 -17.87
CA PHE A 269 -14.12 2.68 -18.35
C PHE A 269 -14.17 1.71 -17.18
N ILE A 270 -15.27 1.00 -16.99
CA ILE A 270 -15.42 0.01 -15.93
C ILE A 270 -15.22 -1.39 -16.52
N THR A 271 -14.08 -2.00 -16.19
CA THR A 271 -13.89 -3.41 -16.50
C THR A 271 -14.65 -4.27 -15.50
N ALA A 272 -15.60 -5.05 -16.01
CA ALA A 272 -16.47 -5.88 -15.18
C ALA A 272 -16.59 -7.30 -15.70
N LEU A 273 -16.84 -8.23 -14.80
CA LEU A 273 -17.21 -9.61 -15.08
C LEU A 273 -18.71 -9.78 -14.82
N ASN A 274 -19.31 -10.81 -15.42
CA ASN A 274 -20.63 -11.23 -15.02
C ASN A 274 -20.63 -11.77 -13.57
N ARG A 275 -21.79 -11.98 -12.94
CA ARG A 275 -21.91 -12.48 -11.56
C ARG A 275 -21.21 -13.82 -11.31
N TYR A 276 -21.01 -14.63 -12.35
CA TYR A 276 -20.30 -15.93 -12.26
C TYR A 276 -18.78 -15.79 -12.49
N LYS A 277 -18.32 -14.60 -12.80
CA LYS A 277 -16.91 -14.27 -13.09
C LYS A 277 -16.28 -15.07 -14.23
N ASN A 278 -17.06 -15.52 -15.18
CA ASN A 278 -16.60 -16.36 -16.29
C ASN A 278 -16.82 -15.73 -17.68
N ALA A 279 -17.27 -14.48 -17.73
CA ALA A 279 -17.38 -13.68 -18.94
C ALA A 279 -17.13 -12.20 -18.60
N VAL A 280 -16.53 -11.50 -19.55
CA VAL A 280 -16.31 -10.06 -19.48
C VAL A 280 -17.57 -9.35 -19.96
N HIS A 281 -18.04 -8.40 -19.18
CA HIS A 281 -19.21 -7.57 -19.45
C HIS A 281 -18.94 -6.16 -18.97
N SER A 282 -17.93 -5.54 -19.54
CA SER A 282 -17.52 -4.17 -19.23
C SER A 282 -18.54 -3.15 -19.71
N TYR A 283 -18.42 -1.93 -19.26
CA TYR A 283 -19.26 -0.82 -19.68
C TYR A 283 -18.53 0.50 -19.50
N VAL A 284 -19.02 1.54 -20.17
CA VAL A 284 -18.43 2.86 -20.15
C VAL A 284 -19.52 3.86 -19.81
N GLU A 285 -19.24 4.74 -18.86
CA GLU A 285 -20.09 5.85 -18.48
C GLU A 285 -19.42 7.18 -18.80
N GLU A 286 -20.20 8.18 -19.17
CA GLU A 286 -19.73 9.52 -19.49
C GLU A 286 -20.74 10.54 -18.95
N TYR A 287 -20.26 11.69 -18.53
CA TYR A 287 -21.09 12.80 -18.04
C TYR A 287 -21.72 13.56 -19.21
N ASP A 288 -23.04 13.67 -19.23
CA ASP A 288 -23.80 14.35 -20.30
C ASP A 288 -24.06 15.83 -20.04
N GLY A 289 -23.44 16.40 -19.02
CA GLY A 289 -23.67 17.77 -18.54
C GLY A 289 -24.72 17.86 -17.42
N THR A 290 -25.35 16.71 -17.05
CA THR A 290 -26.38 16.67 -15.99
C THR A 290 -26.23 15.45 -15.08
N ASP A 291 -25.99 14.29 -15.65
CA ASP A 291 -25.81 13.02 -14.92
C ASP A 291 -24.86 12.11 -15.73
N TYR A 292 -24.39 11.03 -15.15
CA TYR A 292 -23.58 10.05 -15.87
C TYR A 292 -24.49 9.07 -16.61
N ALA A 293 -24.20 8.87 -17.88
CA ALA A 293 -24.93 8.00 -18.77
C ALA A 293 -24.06 6.86 -19.28
N VAL A 294 -24.61 5.65 -19.39
CA VAL A 294 -23.93 4.52 -20.01
C VAL A 294 -23.90 4.72 -21.52
N ILE A 295 -22.72 4.98 -22.10
CA ILE A 295 -22.52 5.19 -23.54
C ILE A 295 -22.16 3.88 -24.27
N ALA A 296 -21.53 2.92 -23.59
CA ALA A 296 -21.26 1.58 -24.10
C ALA A 296 -21.56 0.53 -23.03
N LYS A 297 -22.22 -0.56 -23.40
CA LYS A 297 -22.69 -1.58 -22.46
C LYS A 297 -22.44 -2.98 -22.98
N ASP A 298 -22.20 -3.92 -22.05
CA ASP A 298 -21.95 -5.33 -22.36
C ASP A 298 -20.73 -5.55 -23.27
N GLU A 299 -19.73 -4.67 -23.10
CA GLU A 299 -18.48 -4.73 -23.84
C GLU A 299 -17.70 -6.01 -23.46
N PRO A 300 -17.31 -6.84 -24.44
CA PRO A 300 -16.60 -8.10 -24.18
C PRO A 300 -15.10 -7.91 -23.91
N TRP A 301 -14.68 -6.68 -23.59
CA TRP A 301 -13.31 -6.27 -23.45
C TRP A 301 -12.90 -6.07 -21.99
N PHE A 302 -11.76 -6.61 -21.60
CA PHE A 302 -10.98 -6.02 -20.51
C PHE A 302 -10.39 -4.72 -21.05
N PHE A 303 -10.62 -3.63 -20.37
CA PHE A 303 -10.09 -2.32 -20.71
C PHE A 303 -8.90 -1.94 -19.82
N ARG A 304 -7.96 -1.18 -20.40
CA ARG A 304 -6.87 -0.53 -19.70
C ARG A 304 -6.48 0.74 -20.42
N VAL A 305 -6.48 1.86 -19.72
CA VAL A 305 -5.87 3.09 -20.20
C VAL A 305 -4.40 3.12 -19.78
N THR A 306 -3.54 3.52 -20.68
CA THR A 306 -2.13 3.77 -20.43
C THR A 306 -1.75 5.13 -21.02
N ASP A 307 -1.01 5.93 -20.25
CA ASP A 307 -0.52 7.22 -20.71
C ASP A 307 0.87 7.06 -21.33
N THR A 308 1.06 7.66 -22.49
CA THR A 308 2.33 7.62 -23.23
C THR A 308 2.84 9.04 -23.49
N PRO A 309 4.15 9.31 -23.40
CA PRO A 309 4.70 10.66 -23.53
C PRO A 309 4.45 11.30 -24.90
N VAL A 310 4.21 10.50 -25.93
CA VAL A 310 4.08 10.99 -27.32
C VAL A 310 2.62 11.07 -27.76
N ARG A 311 1.81 10.11 -27.36
CA ARG A 311 0.44 9.94 -27.84
C ARG A 311 -0.63 10.33 -26.82
N GLY A 312 -0.21 10.59 -25.57
CA GLY A 312 -1.12 10.77 -24.44
C GLY A 312 -1.81 9.45 -24.06
N GLU A 313 -3.05 9.56 -23.63
CA GLU A 313 -3.85 8.43 -23.19
C GLU A 313 -4.26 7.51 -24.33
N VAL A 314 -4.02 6.23 -24.17
CA VAL A 314 -4.34 5.17 -25.12
C VAL A 314 -5.18 4.11 -24.45
N LEU A 315 -6.33 3.79 -25.02
CA LEU A 315 -7.18 2.70 -24.55
C LEU A 315 -6.74 1.38 -25.15
N LEU A 316 -6.43 0.40 -24.30
CA LEU A 316 -6.15 -0.97 -24.69
C LEU A 316 -7.34 -1.86 -24.37
N GLY A 317 -7.60 -2.84 -25.26
CA GLY A 317 -8.65 -3.82 -25.08
C GLY A 317 -8.16 -5.25 -25.32
N GLN A 318 -8.67 -6.20 -24.53
CA GLN A 318 -8.44 -7.63 -24.72
C GLN A 318 -9.72 -8.42 -24.46
N GLN A 319 -10.09 -9.29 -25.37
CA GLN A 319 -11.21 -10.21 -25.13
C GLN A 319 -10.75 -11.48 -24.41
N SER A 320 -11.59 -11.99 -23.52
CA SER A 320 -11.39 -13.33 -22.98
C SER A 320 -11.80 -14.37 -24.01
N ARG A 321 -11.06 -15.48 -24.08
CA ARG A 321 -11.58 -16.72 -24.70
C ARG A 321 -12.26 -17.55 -23.64
N LEU A 322 -13.12 -18.48 -24.04
CA LEU A 322 -13.82 -19.36 -23.12
C LEU A 322 -12.86 -19.98 -22.09
N TRP A 323 -13.09 -19.72 -20.82
CA TRP A 323 -12.27 -20.13 -19.65
C TRP A 323 -10.80 -19.64 -19.66
N LYS A 324 -10.46 -18.68 -20.54
CA LYS A 324 -9.06 -18.22 -20.73
C LYS A 324 -8.99 -16.68 -20.78
N PRO A 325 -8.89 -16.00 -19.62
CA PRO A 325 -8.79 -14.54 -19.59
C PRO A 325 -7.50 -14.00 -20.22
N TYR A 326 -6.47 -14.83 -20.39
CA TYR A 326 -5.19 -14.51 -21.03
C TYR A 326 -5.11 -15.00 -22.50
N GLY A 327 -6.23 -15.31 -23.11
CA GLY A 327 -6.23 -16.03 -24.40
C GLY A 327 -6.50 -15.16 -25.63
N GLY A 328 -6.89 -13.91 -25.47
CA GLY A 328 -7.13 -12.96 -26.54
C GLY A 328 -5.88 -12.16 -26.90
N ASP A 329 -5.88 -11.60 -28.10
CA ASP A 329 -4.89 -10.63 -28.53
C ASP A 329 -5.23 -9.26 -27.90
N ILE A 330 -4.22 -8.40 -27.68
CA ILE A 330 -4.40 -7.05 -27.15
C ILE A 330 -4.47 -6.09 -28.32
N PHE A 331 -5.41 -5.16 -28.28
CA PHE A 331 -5.60 -4.15 -29.30
C PHE A 331 -5.59 -2.76 -28.66
N GLU A 332 -5.08 -1.80 -29.40
CA GLU A 332 -5.39 -0.41 -29.21
C GLU A 332 -6.82 -0.19 -29.70
N MET A 333 -7.64 0.49 -28.91
CA MET A 333 -9.06 0.69 -29.17
C MET A 333 -9.32 2.12 -29.60
N GLN A 334 -10.34 2.32 -30.40
CA GLN A 334 -10.84 3.63 -30.77
C GLN A 334 -12.37 3.67 -30.70
N TRP A 335 -12.92 4.85 -30.51
CA TRP A 335 -14.35 5.09 -30.62
C TRP A 335 -14.73 5.29 -32.08
N ASP A 336 -15.70 4.54 -32.60
CA ASP A 336 -16.19 4.65 -33.99
C ASP A 336 -17.43 5.55 -34.13
N GLY A 337 -17.88 6.16 -33.04
CA GLY A 337 -19.12 6.93 -32.96
C GLY A 337 -20.27 6.15 -32.31
N SER A 338 -20.11 4.86 -32.03
CA SER A 338 -21.13 4.00 -31.43
C SER A 338 -20.59 2.93 -30.50
N ALA A 339 -19.35 2.49 -30.67
CA ALA A 339 -18.69 1.46 -29.89
C ALA A 339 -17.17 1.63 -29.86
N TYR A 340 -16.51 0.99 -28.91
CA TYR A 340 -15.07 0.86 -28.87
C TYR A 340 -14.63 -0.33 -29.70
N VAL A 341 -13.92 -0.06 -30.81
CA VAL A 341 -13.49 -1.07 -31.77
C VAL A 341 -11.98 -1.20 -31.83
N PRO A 342 -11.43 -2.40 -32.13
CA PRO A 342 -10.00 -2.58 -32.26
C PRO A 342 -9.45 -1.82 -33.47
N GLN A 343 -8.37 -1.05 -33.27
CA GLN A 343 -7.67 -0.29 -34.30
C GLN A 343 -6.39 -0.99 -34.75
N SER A 344 -5.49 -1.24 -33.81
CA SER A 344 -4.20 -1.88 -34.09
C SER A 344 -3.89 -2.96 -33.06
N GLU A 345 -3.24 -4.02 -33.48
CA GLU A 345 -2.84 -5.11 -32.58
C GLU A 345 -1.52 -4.76 -31.88
N ILE A 346 -1.52 -4.86 -30.53
CA ILE A 346 -0.32 -4.79 -29.71
C ILE A 346 0.29 -6.19 -29.60
N LYS A 347 1.43 -6.39 -30.21
CA LYS A 347 2.10 -7.68 -30.20
C LYS A 347 2.67 -8.02 -28.80
N THR A 348 2.29 -9.16 -28.27
CA THR A 348 2.76 -9.63 -26.96
C THR A 348 3.08 -11.11 -26.97
N PRO A 349 4.02 -11.55 -26.08
CA PRO A 349 4.18 -12.97 -25.81
C PRO A 349 2.89 -13.60 -25.26
N PRO A 350 2.69 -14.91 -25.44
CA PRO A 350 1.53 -15.59 -24.87
C PRO A 350 1.46 -15.46 -23.34
N GLY A 351 0.26 -15.24 -22.81
CA GLY A 351 0.03 -15.23 -21.36
C GLY A 351 0.13 -13.85 -20.71
N ILE A 352 0.05 -12.80 -21.50
CA ILE A 352 -0.15 -11.42 -21.02
C ILE A 352 -1.65 -11.13 -20.98
N ASN A 353 -2.09 -10.39 -19.95
CA ASN A 353 -3.43 -9.85 -19.84
C ASN A 353 -3.36 -8.32 -19.74
N VAL A 354 -4.23 -7.65 -20.48
CA VAL A 354 -4.22 -6.19 -20.63
C VAL A 354 -4.30 -5.43 -19.31
N LEU A 355 -4.94 -5.99 -18.28
CA LEU A 355 -5.04 -5.34 -16.96
C LEU A 355 -3.68 -5.11 -16.30
N GLY A 356 -2.66 -5.89 -16.67
CA GLY A 356 -1.31 -5.75 -16.16
C GLY A 356 -0.31 -5.30 -17.24
N VAL A 357 -0.74 -4.39 -18.11
CA VAL A 357 0.06 -3.83 -19.21
C VAL A 357 0.16 -2.32 -19.04
N ALA A 358 1.32 -1.75 -19.37
CA ALA A 358 1.53 -0.32 -19.60
C ALA A 358 2.47 -0.10 -20.78
N LEU A 359 2.27 1.00 -21.49
CA LEU A 359 3.12 1.49 -22.56
C LEU A 359 3.97 2.68 -22.09
N GLY A 360 5.16 2.85 -22.61
CA GLY A 360 6.00 4.00 -22.35
C GLY A 360 7.44 3.82 -22.85
N ASP A 361 8.22 4.88 -22.80
CA ASP A 361 9.65 4.83 -23.13
C ASP A 361 10.45 4.30 -21.92
N VAL A 362 10.33 3.00 -21.65
CA VAL A 362 10.97 2.37 -20.49
C VAL A 362 12.48 2.28 -20.64
N LEU A 363 12.97 2.17 -21.86
CA LEU A 363 14.41 2.05 -22.16
C LEU A 363 15.11 3.40 -22.19
N ASN A 364 14.36 4.50 -22.19
CA ASN A 364 14.84 5.87 -22.31
C ASN A 364 15.63 6.11 -23.63
N ASP A 365 15.17 5.51 -24.71
CA ASP A 365 15.76 5.63 -26.05
C ASP A 365 14.83 6.36 -27.04
N GLY A 366 13.70 6.87 -26.56
CA GLY A 366 12.67 7.57 -27.33
C GLY A 366 11.69 6.64 -28.02
N ALA A 367 11.82 5.31 -27.86
CA ALA A 367 10.91 4.34 -28.41
C ALA A 367 9.92 3.82 -27.35
N GLU A 368 8.66 3.71 -27.75
CA GLU A 368 7.66 3.13 -26.89
C GLU A 368 7.89 1.62 -26.75
N THR A 369 7.96 1.15 -25.52
CA THR A 369 8.03 -0.26 -25.14
C THR A 369 6.83 -0.64 -24.28
N LEU A 370 6.55 -1.93 -24.21
CA LEU A 370 5.48 -2.47 -23.39
C LEU A 370 6.07 -3.13 -22.15
N VAL A 371 5.51 -2.81 -20.99
CA VAL A 371 5.78 -3.49 -19.73
C VAL A 371 4.56 -4.28 -19.30
N ALA A 372 4.75 -5.52 -18.87
CA ALA A 372 3.62 -6.36 -18.51
C ALA A 372 3.95 -7.36 -17.41
N PHE A 373 2.92 -7.77 -16.67
CA PHE A 373 2.98 -8.97 -15.82
C PHE A 373 2.68 -10.22 -16.63
N ASN A 374 3.56 -11.21 -16.55
CA ASN A 374 3.26 -12.54 -17.07
C ASN A 374 2.41 -13.34 -16.06
N ARG A 375 1.97 -14.55 -16.46
CA ARG A 375 1.18 -15.45 -15.59
C ARG A 375 1.83 -15.83 -14.26
N SER A 376 3.16 -15.73 -14.17
CA SER A 376 3.92 -16.01 -12.95
C SER A 376 4.10 -14.78 -12.07
N SER A 377 3.49 -13.66 -12.45
CA SER A 377 3.60 -12.36 -11.76
C SER A 377 5.02 -11.75 -11.82
N ASN A 378 5.84 -12.13 -12.82
CA ASN A 378 7.09 -11.43 -13.11
C ASN A 378 6.82 -10.28 -14.08
N ILE A 379 7.59 -9.19 -13.95
CA ILE A 379 7.59 -8.10 -14.93
C ILE A 379 8.38 -8.52 -16.17
N GLU A 380 7.83 -8.27 -17.34
CA GLU A 380 8.50 -8.42 -18.63
C GLU A 380 8.55 -7.06 -19.35
N VAL A 381 9.67 -6.76 -19.98
CA VAL A 381 9.82 -5.65 -20.94
C VAL A 381 9.77 -6.26 -22.34
N ILE A 382 8.89 -5.72 -23.18
CA ILE A 382 8.53 -6.30 -24.47
C ILE A 382 8.69 -5.23 -25.54
N THR A 383 9.35 -5.57 -26.64
CA THR A 383 9.55 -4.66 -27.78
C THR A 383 8.23 -4.39 -28.52
N PRO A 384 8.13 -3.33 -29.34
CA PRO A 384 6.94 -3.06 -30.16
C PRO A 384 6.58 -4.21 -31.14
N VAL A 385 7.54 -5.07 -31.48
CA VAL A 385 7.29 -6.24 -32.33
C VAL A 385 6.85 -7.49 -31.55
N GLY A 386 6.69 -7.37 -30.22
CA GLY A 386 6.21 -8.46 -29.36
C GLY A 386 7.28 -9.41 -28.86
N GLU A 387 8.56 -9.07 -29.04
CA GLU A 387 9.65 -9.87 -28.52
C GLU A 387 9.97 -9.48 -27.06
N ARG A 388 10.15 -10.47 -26.21
CA ARG A 388 10.55 -10.24 -24.82
C ARG A 388 12.01 -9.84 -24.75
N LEU A 389 12.28 -8.58 -24.41
CA LEU A 389 13.62 -8.05 -24.22
C LEU A 389 14.20 -8.47 -22.85
N TRP A 390 13.38 -8.42 -21.82
CA TRP A 390 13.81 -8.72 -20.46
C TRP A 390 12.66 -9.35 -19.64
N LYS A 391 13.05 -10.12 -18.62
CA LYS A 391 12.14 -10.71 -17.65
C LYS A 391 12.78 -10.69 -16.26
N GLY A 392 12.08 -10.10 -15.31
CA GLY A 392 12.46 -10.10 -13.90
C GLY A 392 12.33 -11.48 -13.25
N SER A 393 13.13 -11.72 -12.21
CA SER A 393 13.05 -12.91 -11.35
C SER A 393 12.01 -12.74 -10.24
N ASP A 394 11.81 -11.51 -9.77
CA ASP A 394 10.96 -11.20 -8.65
C ASP A 394 9.48 -11.19 -9.04
N LYS A 395 8.64 -11.53 -8.07
CA LYS A 395 7.19 -11.48 -8.24
C LYS A 395 6.65 -10.14 -7.79
N TYR A 396 5.80 -9.57 -8.62
CA TYR A 396 5.08 -8.32 -8.37
C TYR A 396 3.57 -8.52 -8.52
N GLY A 397 2.80 -7.48 -8.23
CA GLY A 397 1.35 -7.52 -8.25
C GLY A 397 0.81 -8.24 -7.03
N GLY A 398 0.13 -9.32 -7.23
CA GLY A 398 -0.55 -10.04 -6.17
C GLY A 398 -1.99 -9.57 -6.02
N SER A 399 -2.85 -9.95 -6.99
CA SER A 399 -4.28 -9.64 -6.97
C SER A 399 -5.09 -10.82 -6.43
N VAL A 400 -6.19 -10.50 -5.76
CA VAL A 400 -7.26 -11.46 -5.40
C VAL A 400 -8.40 -11.49 -6.42
N GLN A 401 -8.37 -10.59 -7.42
CA GLN A 401 -9.32 -10.60 -8.51
C GLN A 401 -9.08 -11.81 -9.39
N TYR A 402 -10.14 -12.53 -9.73
CA TYR A 402 -10.03 -13.75 -10.51
C TYR A 402 -11.16 -13.90 -11.52
N TYR A 403 -10.84 -14.59 -12.58
CA TYR A 403 -11.77 -15.13 -13.56
C TYR A 403 -12.03 -16.60 -13.23
N SER A 404 -13.30 -17.04 -13.22
CA SER A 404 -13.64 -18.43 -12.95
C SER A 404 -13.24 -19.29 -14.15
N GLY A 405 -12.22 -20.13 -13.95
CA GLY A 405 -11.79 -21.10 -14.94
C GLY A 405 -12.71 -22.31 -15.04
N GLU A 406 -12.29 -23.28 -15.84
CA GLU A 406 -12.98 -24.55 -15.99
C GLU A 406 -13.06 -25.28 -14.63
N LYS A 407 -14.23 -25.86 -14.34
CA LYS A 407 -14.40 -26.65 -13.12
C LYS A 407 -13.55 -27.92 -13.18
N ASP A 408 -13.19 -28.45 -12.01
CA ASP A 408 -12.52 -29.74 -11.93
C ASP A 408 -13.35 -30.88 -12.55
N ASP A 409 -12.70 -32.01 -12.81
CA ASP A 409 -13.34 -33.20 -13.42
C ASP A 409 -14.58 -33.73 -12.65
N LYS A 410 -14.73 -33.29 -11.40
CA LYS A 410 -15.87 -33.63 -10.53
C LYS A 410 -16.96 -32.56 -10.53
N GLY A 411 -16.74 -31.42 -11.20
CA GLY A 411 -17.68 -30.30 -11.24
C GLY A 411 -17.85 -29.58 -9.90
N GLN A 412 -17.01 -29.87 -8.91
CA GLN A 412 -17.20 -29.44 -7.52
C GLN A 412 -16.39 -28.22 -7.14
N GLN A 413 -15.23 -27.98 -7.78
CA GLN A 413 -14.33 -26.90 -7.41
C GLN A 413 -14.08 -25.97 -8.60
N GLU A 414 -14.33 -24.66 -8.39
CA GLU A 414 -13.91 -23.63 -9.33
C GLU A 414 -12.39 -23.48 -9.30
N ASN A 415 -11.77 -23.39 -10.49
CA ASN A 415 -10.36 -23.05 -10.64
C ASN A 415 -10.21 -21.55 -10.85
N PRO A 416 -9.87 -20.76 -9.82
CA PRO A 416 -9.69 -19.32 -9.99
C PRO A 416 -8.42 -19.04 -10.83
N ILE A 417 -8.58 -18.30 -11.91
CA ILE A 417 -7.48 -17.75 -12.69
C ILE A 417 -7.30 -16.30 -12.28
N TYR A 418 -6.28 -16.02 -11.46
CA TYR A 418 -6.05 -14.69 -10.94
C TYR A 418 -5.63 -13.72 -12.05
N LEU A 419 -6.24 -12.54 -12.03
CA LEU A 419 -5.95 -11.46 -12.97
C LEU A 419 -4.81 -10.60 -12.43
N PRO A 420 -3.99 -10.00 -13.29
CA PRO A 420 -2.90 -9.14 -12.83
C PRO A 420 -3.45 -7.83 -12.25
N MET A 421 -2.62 -7.16 -11.49
CA MET A 421 -2.85 -5.79 -11.04
C MET A 421 -2.40 -4.79 -12.11
N ARG A 422 -2.75 -3.52 -11.89
CA ARG A 422 -2.20 -2.40 -12.64
C ARG A 422 -0.68 -2.31 -12.48
N ILE A 423 0.00 -2.01 -13.58
CA ILE A 423 1.37 -1.55 -13.65
C ILE A 423 1.35 -0.20 -14.36
N LEU A 424 2.22 0.73 -13.97
CA LEU A 424 2.27 2.07 -14.54
C LEU A 424 3.66 2.34 -15.10
N VAL A 425 3.74 3.19 -16.11
CA VAL A 425 4.98 3.82 -16.56
C VAL A 425 4.85 5.31 -16.34
N ARG A 426 5.75 5.90 -15.58
CA ARG A 426 5.82 7.33 -15.33
C ARG A 426 7.04 7.91 -16.03
N HIS A 427 6.83 8.89 -16.88
CA HIS A 427 7.90 9.63 -17.50
C HIS A 427 8.30 10.82 -16.61
N ARG A 428 9.61 11.01 -16.38
CA ARG A 428 10.15 12.07 -15.50
C ARG A 428 11.15 12.97 -16.25
N PRO A 429 10.66 13.86 -17.12
CA PRO A 429 11.57 14.71 -17.92
C PRO A 429 12.33 15.74 -17.09
N GLN A 430 11.78 16.15 -15.93
CA GLN A 430 12.31 17.26 -15.14
C GLN A 430 13.45 16.87 -14.18
N ASP A 431 13.46 15.64 -13.66
CA ASP A 431 14.44 15.19 -12.66
C ASP A 431 15.64 14.44 -13.28
N THR A 432 15.38 13.25 -13.78
CA THR A 432 16.42 12.34 -14.30
C THR A 432 16.32 12.13 -15.79
N GLY A 433 15.22 12.57 -16.41
CA GLY A 433 14.88 12.24 -17.80
C GLY A 433 14.57 10.75 -18.02
N LYS A 434 14.50 9.94 -16.93
CA LYS A 434 14.26 8.51 -17.02
C LYS A 434 12.82 8.17 -16.69
N SER A 435 12.26 7.24 -17.44
CA SER A 435 10.96 6.63 -17.12
C SER A 435 11.09 5.65 -15.95
N GLN A 436 10.03 5.56 -15.17
CA GLN A 436 9.92 4.62 -14.06
C GLN A 436 8.74 3.68 -14.26
N VAL A 437 8.98 2.40 -14.05
CA VAL A 437 7.93 1.37 -13.96
C VAL A 437 7.48 1.29 -12.52
N ILE A 438 6.21 1.58 -12.25
CA ILE A 438 5.64 1.56 -10.90
C ILE A 438 4.81 0.28 -10.74
N ALA A 439 5.17 -0.53 -9.77
CA ALA A 439 4.54 -1.82 -9.54
C ALA A 439 4.27 -2.08 -8.06
N VAL A 440 3.14 -2.71 -7.78
CA VAL A 440 2.82 -3.22 -6.45
C VAL A 440 3.54 -4.53 -6.21
N ASN A 441 4.02 -4.74 -4.99
CA ASN A 441 4.54 -6.00 -4.50
C ASN A 441 3.77 -6.40 -3.24
N ASN A 442 2.70 -7.17 -3.42
CA ASN A 442 1.93 -7.75 -2.33
C ASN A 442 2.54 -9.08 -1.90
N HIS A 443 2.81 -9.24 -0.62
CA HIS A 443 3.40 -10.46 -0.09
C HIS A 443 2.32 -11.53 0.16
N GLU A 444 2.37 -12.59 -0.65
CA GLU A 444 1.41 -13.70 -0.57
C GLU A 444 1.76 -14.64 0.59
N VAL A 445 0.77 -14.90 1.45
CA VAL A 445 0.87 -15.91 2.50
C VAL A 445 0.16 -17.17 2.03
N MET A 446 0.90 -18.29 2.01
CA MET A 446 0.35 -19.57 1.57
C MET A 446 -0.78 -20.03 2.52
N ASN A 447 -2.01 -19.85 2.09
CA ASN A 447 -3.18 -20.34 2.82
C ASN A 447 -3.55 -21.75 2.34
N MET A 448 -3.00 -22.78 2.98
CA MET A 448 -3.22 -24.19 2.61
C MET A 448 -4.68 -24.66 2.71
N ARG A 449 -5.57 -23.89 3.34
CA ARG A 449 -6.93 -24.36 3.67
C ARG A 449 -7.97 -24.14 2.59
N TRP A 450 -7.78 -23.14 1.69
CA TRP A 450 -8.87 -22.68 0.82
C TRP A 450 -8.52 -22.49 -0.65
N ASN A 451 -7.32 -22.80 -1.09
CA ASN A 451 -6.81 -22.56 -2.46
C ASN A 451 -7.09 -21.11 -2.97
N ARG A 452 -7.10 -20.15 -2.06
CA ARG A 452 -7.29 -18.71 -2.32
C ARG A 452 -6.06 -17.94 -1.90
N ARG A 453 -5.71 -16.94 -2.70
CA ARG A 453 -4.64 -16.00 -2.37
C ARG A 453 -5.05 -15.16 -1.16
N ASP A 454 -4.11 -14.96 -0.26
CA ASP A 454 -4.21 -14.06 0.89
C ASP A 454 -2.91 -13.26 1.02
N PHE A 455 -3.04 -11.97 1.30
CA PHE A 455 -1.92 -11.06 1.37
C PHE A 455 -1.95 -10.32 2.71
N THR A 456 -0.80 -10.24 3.38
CA THR A 456 -0.68 -9.63 4.71
C THR A 456 -0.01 -8.27 4.67
N GLU A 457 0.83 -8.02 3.69
CA GLU A 457 1.54 -6.76 3.51
C GLU A 457 1.76 -6.48 2.03
N GLY A 458 1.95 -5.21 1.70
CA GLY A 458 2.28 -4.76 0.36
C GLY A 458 3.20 -3.55 0.40
N LYS A 459 3.95 -3.34 -0.66
CA LYS A 459 4.72 -2.13 -0.94
C LYS A 459 4.58 -1.76 -2.40
N ILE A 460 4.88 -0.52 -2.73
CA ILE A 460 4.96 -0.04 -4.11
C ILE A 460 6.41 0.24 -4.41
N GLU A 461 6.88 -0.20 -5.56
CA GLU A 461 8.25 -0.01 -6.02
C GLU A 461 8.26 0.71 -7.35
N ALA A 462 9.18 1.66 -7.49
CA ALA A 462 9.54 2.27 -8.75
C ALA A 462 10.85 1.66 -9.23
N LEU A 463 10.86 1.26 -10.49
CA LEU A 463 11.99 0.60 -11.13
C LEU A 463 12.36 1.40 -12.38
N SER A 464 13.65 1.63 -12.59
CA SER A 464 14.17 2.26 -13.83
C SER A 464 15.05 1.28 -14.59
N TRP A 465 15.10 1.48 -15.91
CA TRP A 465 15.95 0.67 -16.76
C TRP A 465 17.42 1.07 -16.62
N GLU A 466 18.24 0.14 -16.15
CA GLU A 466 19.67 0.30 -16.01
C GLU A 466 20.43 -0.66 -16.94
N ALA A 467 20.78 -0.16 -18.12
CA ALA A 467 21.53 -0.86 -19.16
C ALA A 467 20.94 -2.20 -19.66
N VAL A 468 20.61 -3.15 -18.76
CA VAL A 468 20.17 -4.50 -19.15
C VAL A 468 19.03 -5.04 -18.26
N SER A 469 18.63 -4.32 -17.23
CA SER A 469 17.61 -4.75 -16.27
C SER A 469 16.82 -3.57 -15.70
N LEU A 470 15.66 -3.87 -15.12
CA LEU A 470 14.94 -2.94 -14.26
C LEU A 470 15.50 -3.06 -12.84
N ASP A 471 16.02 -1.96 -12.31
CA ASP A 471 16.52 -1.84 -10.95
C ASP A 471 15.64 -0.92 -10.12
N THR A 472 15.51 -1.19 -8.82
CA THR A 472 14.68 -0.38 -7.93
C THR A 472 15.31 0.96 -7.62
N ASP A 473 14.62 2.05 -7.95
CA ASP A 473 14.99 3.42 -7.59
C ASP A 473 14.54 3.76 -6.18
N TRP A 474 13.26 3.52 -5.91
CA TRP A 474 12.68 3.75 -4.61
C TRP A 474 11.54 2.75 -4.32
N SER A 475 11.20 2.64 -3.05
CA SER A 475 10.04 1.88 -2.62
C SER A 475 9.33 2.58 -1.48
N THR A 476 8.02 2.37 -1.35
CA THR A 476 7.31 2.73 -0.14
C THR A 476 7.74 1.83 1.02
N ARG A 477 7.51 2.27 2.24
CA ARG A 477 7.54 1.35 3.38
C ARG A 477 6.46 0.29 3.20
N LYS A 478 6.70 -0.89 3.75
CA LYS A 478 5.72 -1.96 3.77
C LYS A 478 4.46 -1.48 4.49
N MET A 479 3.34 -1.58 3.82
CA MET A 479 2.02 -1.31 4.37
C MET A 479 1.45 -2.60 4.94
N THR A 480 0.98 -2.56 6.16
CA THR A 480 0.26 -3.70 6.75
C THR A 480 -1.05 -3.83 6.00
N ARG A 481 -1.24 -4.90 5.27
CA ARG A 481 -2.37 -5.24 4.43
C ARG A 481 -2.06 -5.13 2.93
N PHE A 482 -3.04 -5.36 2.15
CA PHE A 482 -3.03 -5.65 0.74
C PHE A 482 -3.40 -4.39 -0.06
N ILE A 483 -2.60 -4.06 -1.05
CA ILE A 483 -2.85 -2.98 -1.99
C ILE A 483 -3.68 -3.56 -3.14
N SER A 484 -4.87 -3.01 -3.38
CA SER A 484 -5.78 -3.51 -4.42
C SER A 484 -5.63 -2.81 -5.77
N ASP A 485 -5.25 -1.54 -5.79
CA ASP A 485 -4.94 -0.79 -7.01
C ASP A 485 -4.08 0.44 -6.69
N ILE A 486 -3.46 1.03 -7.73
CA ILE A 486 -2.64 2.24 -7.67
C ILE A 486 -2.93 3.14 -8.86
N GLN A 487 -2.71 4.47 -8.68
CA GLN A 487 -2.75 5.47 -9.73
C GLN A 487 -1.71 6.55 -9.44
N ILE A 488 -1.24 7.25 -10.47
CA ILE A 488 -0.46 8.49 -10.35
C ILE A 488 -1.25 9.58 -11.06
N ALA A 489 -1.59 10.63 -10.35
CA ALA A 489 -2.31 11.79 -10.86
C ALA A 489 -2.36 12.88 -9.79
N ASP A 490 -2.69 14.11 -10.18
CA ASP A 490 -3.01 15.25 -9.31
C ASP A 490 -4.40 15.03 -8.68
N ILE A 491 -4.45 14.45 -7.47
CA ILE A 491 -5.72 14.06 -6.83
C ILE A 491 -6.35 15.21 -6.01
N ASP A 492 -5.56 16.19 -5.60
CA ASP A 492 -6.03 17.33 -4.78
C ASP A 492 -6.10 18.65 -5.55
N ASN A 493 -5.75 18.61 -6.83
CA ASN A 493 -5.78 19.74 -7.77
C ASN A 493 -4.79 20.86 -7.40
N ASP A 494 -3.60 20.50 -6.89
CA ASP A 494 -2.54 21.46 -6.58
C ASP A 494 -1.52 21.62 -7.72
N GLY A 495 -1.63 20.82 -8.76
CA GLY A 495 -0.76 20.79 -9.95
C GLY A 495 0.43 19.85 -9.84
N SER A 496 0.52 19.07 -8.78
CA SER A 496 1.53 18.03 -8.57
C SER A 496 0.89 16.65 -8.61
N ASP A 497 1.65 15.64 -9.06
CA ASP A 497 1.16 14.26 -9.07
C ASP A 497 1.42 13.54 -7.75
N GLU A 498 0.39 12.89 -7.22
CA GLU A 498 0.50 11.96 -6.11
C GLU A 498 0.48 10.50 -6.57
N LEU A 499 1.12 9.65 -5.78
CA LEU A 499 0.93 8.20 -5.83
C LEU A 499 -0.27 7.82 -4.96
N LEU A 500 -1.41 7.58 -5.59
CA LEU A 500 -2.62 7.08 -4.94
C LEU A 500 -2.57 5.55 -4.83
N ALA A 501 -2.87 5.01 -3.65
CA ALA A 501 -2.98 3.58 -3.40
C ALA A 501 -4.26 3.25 -2.63
N SER A 502 -4.97 2.21 -3.07
CA SER A 502 -6.10 1.66 -2.32
C SER A 502 -5.66 0.46 -1.47
N LEU A 503 -5.97 0.51 -0.17
CA LEU A 503 -5.59 -0.50 0.80
C LEU A 503 -6.82 -1.24 1.32
N ILE A 504 -6.78 -2.56 1.30
CA ILE A 504 -7.79 -3.40 1.92
C ILE A 504 -7.39 -3.69 3.36
N ILE A 505 -8.02 -3.02 4.32
CA ILE A 505 -7.76 -3.19 5.75
C ILE A 505 -8.31 -4.51 6.24
N LYS A 506 -9.48 -4.90 5.74
CA LYS A 506 -10.17 -6.14 6.09
C LYS A 506 -10.94 -6.67 4.89
N ALA A 507 -10.59 -7.87 4.45
CA ALA A 507 -11.43 -8.59 3.48
C ALA A 507 -12.67 -9.11 4.22
N GLY A 508 -13.86 -8.71 3.81
CA GLY A 508 -15.11 -9.18 4.41
C GLY A 508 -15.21 -10.71 4.37
N LYS A 509 -15.48 -11.35 5.50
CA LYS A 509 -15.83 -12.78 5.55
C LYS A 509 -17.34 -12.94 5.48
N ILE A 510 -17.74 -13.84 4.66
CA ILE A 510 -19.00 -14.29 4.08
C ILE A 510 -20.34 -14.00 4.82
N ILE A 511 -20.43 -13.67 6.09
CA ILE A 511 -21.76 -13.53 6.77
C ILE A 511 -21.89 -12.39 7.80
N LEU A 512 -20.81 -11.86 8.38
CA LEU A 512 -20.96 -10.95 9.54
C LEU A 512 -19.98 -9.76 9.62
N THR A 513 -19.05 -9.58 8.68
CA THR A 513 -18.12 -8.44 8.71
C THR A 513 -18.01 -7.78 7.36
N SER A 514 -18.42 -6.50 7.25
CA SER A 514 -18.18 -5.69 6.06
C SER A 514 -16.67 -5.59 5.76
N ALA A 515 -16.32 -5.63 4.48
CA ALA A 515 -14.98 -5.27 4.03
C ALA A 515 -14.65 -3.85 4.48
N LYS A 516 -13.37 -3.57 4.74
CA LYS A 516 -12.90 -2.21 5.02
C LYS A 516 -11.72 -1.88 4.13
N SER A 517 -11.77 -0.70 3.54
CA SER A 517 -10.72 -0.17 2.67
C SER A 517 -10.41 1.27 3.04
N THR A 518 -9.28 1.78 2.57
CA THR A 518 -8.89 3.18 2.67
C THR A 518 -8.03 3.56 1.48
N LEU A 519 -7.96 4.83 1.14
CA LEU A 519 -7.01 5.39 0.20
C LEU A 519 -5.85 6.02 0.95
N ILE A 520 -4.66 5.95 0.36
CA ILE A 520 -3.47 6.69 0.78
C ILE A 520 -2.88 7.35 -0.45
N ALA A 521 -2.51 8.62 -0.33
CA ALA A 521 -1.80 9.35 -1.36
C ALA A 521 -0.44 9.85 -0.84
N TYR A 522 0.56 9.79 -1.68
CA TYR A 522 1.93 10.23 -1.38
C TYR A 522 2.39 11.23 -2.42
N GLU A 523 2.88 12.38 -1.98
CA GLU A 523 3.57 13.32 -2.85
C GLU A 523 4.78 12.66 -3.52
N LEU A 524 4.86 12.74 -4.82
CA LEU A 524 5.97 12.21 -5.62
C LEU A 524 7.03 13.27 -5.93
N GLU A 525 6.63 14.53 -5.98
CA GLU A 525 7.49 15.68 -6.26
C GLU A 525 7.27 16.77 -5.22
N ALA A 526 8.25 17.64 -5.08
CA ALA A 526 8.10 18.84 -4.31
C ALA A 526 7.22 19.83 -5.09
N ALA A 527 6.22 20.43 -4.44
CA ALA A 527 5.47 21.53 -5.04
C ALA A 527 6.43 22.60 -5.55
N PRO A 528 6.24 23.16 -6.76
CA PRO A 528 7.09 24.23 -7.25
C PRO A 528 7.03 25.42 -6.29
N ASP A 529 8.19 25.88 -5.82
CA ASP A 529 8.29 27.05 -4.96
C ASP A 529 7.58 28.24 -5.60
N GLY A 530 6.50 28.69 -4.99
CA GLY A 530 5.71 29.86 -5.40
C GLY A 530 6.43 31.21 -5.26
N SER A 531 7.76 31.28 -5.44
CA SER A 531 8.59 32.46 -5.18
C SER A 531 8.93 33.32 -6.40
N ASP A 532 8.42 33.03 -7.61
CA ASP A 532 8.74 33.82 -8.82
C ASP A 532 7.59 34.68 -9.40
N ALA A 533 6.53 34.96 -8.64
CA ALA A 533 5.44 35.85 -9.08
C ALA A 533 5.57 37.31 -8.58
N SER A 534 6.77 37.79 -8.23
CA SER A 534 6.96 39.20 -7.84
C SER A 534 8.24 39.83 -8.37
N SER A 535 8.41 39.81 -9.69
CA SER A 535 9.31 40.77 -10.37
C SER A 535 9.08 40.81 -11.88
N GLN A 536 8.02 41.47 -12.32
CA GLN A 536 8.01 42.24 -13.57
C GLN A 536 7.02 43.39 -13.46
#